data_1cf39ab42ce55692b03e4e8ada206ba2
#
_entry.id   1cf39ab42ce55692b03e4e8ada206ba2
#
_cell.length_a   1.000
_cell.length_b   1.000
_cell.length_c   1.000
_cell.angle_alpha   90.00
_cell.angle_beta   90.00
_cell.angle_gamma   90.00
#
_symmetry.space_group_name_H-M   'P 1'
#
loop_
_entity.id
_entity.type
_entity.pdbx_description
1 polymer ?
#
loop_
_entity_poly.entity_id
_entity_poly.type
_entity_poly.pdbx_seq_one_letter_code
_entity_poly.pdbx_strand_id
1 'polypeptide(L)'
;MRRTRPAQLALVLPALALLAGCAGHQAGPAPAAGPTPPVYAIDLAGKAALCRPGAVTPKPGATVAATMTVGSAGGWCGLPVQDDGAPFAAGLLTSRATHGRVYIHSVGAATRIDYTPKPGYVGPDRFAVELLPGKAKLTISVTVRP
;
A
#
# COMPACT_ATOMS: atom_id res chain seq x y z
N MET A 1 -59.91 -76.60 10.36
CA MET A 1 -58.65 -76.23 9.69
C MET A 1 -58.82 -74.94 8.93
N ARG A 2 -58.43 -73.82 9.53
CA ARG A 2 -58.48 -72.47 8.86
C ARG A 2 -57.09 -71.94 8.88
N ARG A 3 -56.48 -71.72 7.72
CA ARG A 3 -55.18 -71.13 7.53
C ARG A 3 -55.36 -69.63 7.50
N THR A 4 -54.83 -68.97 8.49
CA THR A 4 -54.69 -67.51 8.55
C THR A 4 -53.44 -67.10 7.79
N ARG A 5 -53.56 -66.17 6.82
CA ARG A 5 -52.49 -65.55 6.10
C ARG A 5 -52.00 -64.34 6.90
N PRO A 6 -50.70 -64.12 7.07
CA PRO A 6 -50.24 -62.89 7.65
C PRO A 6 -50.26 -61.76 6.62
N ALA A 7 -50.78 -60.61 7.05
CA ALA A 7 -50.73 -59.34 6.31
C ALA A 7 -49.32 -58.81 6.30
N GLN A 8 -48.79 -58.55 5.12
CA GLN A 8 -47.55 -57.86 4.93
C GLN A 8 -47.80 -56.32 5.10
N LEU A 9 -47.31 -55.75 6.15
CA LEU A 9 -47.26 -54.29 6.33
C LEU A 9 -46.10 -53.72 5.47
N ALA A 10 -46.44 -53.05 4.39
CA ALA A 10 -45.48 -52.31 3.58
C ALA A 10 -45.09 -51.03 4.32
N LEU A 11 -43.87 -50.96 4.81
CA LEU A 11 -43.29 -49.74 5.40
C LEU A 11 -42.86 -48.81 4.25
N VAL A 12 -43.62 -47.76 4.01
CA VAL A 12 -43.22 -46.66 3.09
C VAL A 12 -42.32 -45.71 3.87
N LEU A 13 -41.03 -45.71 3.60
CA LEU A 13 -40.08 -44.73 4.08
C LEU A 13 -40.17 -43.49 3.19
N PRO A 14 -40.38 -42.29 3.72
CA PRO A 14 -40.20 -41.04 2.97
C PRO A 14 -38.71 -40.77 2.86
N ALA A 15 -38.18 -40.71 1.64
CA ALA A 15 -36.84 -40.23 1.34
C ALA A 15 -36.78 -38.70 1.59
N LEU A 16 -36.17 -38.28 2.68
CA LEU A 16 -35.82 -36.88 2.94
C LEU A 16 -34.64 -36.52 2.01
N ALA A 17 -34.91 -35.83 0.92
CA ALA A 17 -33.90 -35.23 0.06
C ALA A 17 -33.32 -34.00 0.79
N LEU A 18 -32.12 -34.14 1.38
CA LEU A 18 -31.33 -33.03 1.88
C LEU A 18 -30.78 -32.25 0.68
N LEU A 19 -31.43 -31.15 0.30
CA LEU A 19 -30.88 -30.14 -0.58
C LEU A 19 -29.79 -29.37 0.18
N ALA A 20 -28.54 -29.84 0.07
CA ALA A 20 -27.38 -29.06 0.45
C ALA A 20 -27.23 -27.92 -0.55
N GLY A 21 -27.86 -26.79 -0.25
CA GLY A 21 -27.63 -25.52 -0.95
C GLY A 21 -26.22 -25.04 -0.68
N CYS A 22 -25.28 -25.25 -1.61
CA CYS A 22 -24.03 -24.49 -1.65
C CYS A 22 -24.41 -23.03 -1.90
N ALA A 23 -24.49 -22.23 -0.83
CA ALA A 23 -24.48 -20.78 -0.94
C ALA A 23 -23.08 -20.38 -1.45
N GLY A 24 -22.91 -20.39 -2.77
CA GLY A 24 -21.80 -19.75 -3.43
C GLY A 24 -21.81 -18.28 -3.04
N HIS A 25 -20.83 -17.85 -2.25
CA HIS A 25 -20.54 -16.43 -2.11
C HIS A 25 -20.13 -15.94 -3.49
N GLN A 26 -21.07 -15.40 -4.25
CA GLN A 26 -20.73 -14.61 -5.42
C GLN A 26 -19.99 -13.37 -4.86
N ALA A 27 -18.67 -13.36 -5.06
CA ALA A 27 -17.91 -12.14 -4.89
C ALA A 27 -18.58 -11.09 -5.79
N GLY A 28 -19.16 -10.07 -5.17
CA GLY A 28 -19.73 -8.94 -5.91
C GLY A 28 -18.65 -8.38 -6.86
N PRO A 29 -19.05 -7.74 -7.97
CA PRO A 29 -18.09 -7.11 -8.86
C PRO A 29 -17.17 -6.22 -8.03
N ALA A 30 -15.85 -6.40 -8.19
CA ALA A 30 -14.87 -5.53 -7.54
C ALA A 30 -15.25 -4.07 -7.85
N PRO A 31 -15.20 -3.16 -6.85
CA PRO A 31 -15.47 -1.76 -7.12
C PRO A 31 -14.59 -1.31 -8.27
N ALA A 32 -15.20 -0.73 -9.30
CA ALA A 32 -14.46 -0.20 -10.44
C ALA A 32 -13.41 0.78 -9.91
N ALA A 33 -12.15 0.57 -10.28
CA ALA A 33 -11.09 1.50 -9.93
C ALA A 33 -11.51 2.90 -10.39
N GLY A 34 -11.63 3.82 -9.44
CA GLY A 34 -11.94 5.22 -9.76
C GLY A 34 -10.89 5.80 -10.71
N PRO A 35 -11.17 6.92 -11.38
CA PRO A 35 -10.20 7.54 -12.26
C PRO A 35 -8.91 7.83 -11.47
N THR A 36 -7.76 7.43 -12.05
CA THR A 36 -6.45 7.70 -11.45
C THR A 36 -6.29 9.22 -11.30
N PRO A 37 -5.98 9.73 -10.09
CA PRO A 37 -5.79 11.16 -9.89
C PRO A 37 -4.68 11.70 -10.82
N PRO A 38 -4.85 12.89 -11.38
CA PRO A 38 -3.87 13.46 -12.31
C PRO A 38 -2.56 13.82 -11.61
N VAL A 39 -1.46 13.74 -12.35
CA VAL A 39 -0.17 14.31 -11.97
C VAL A 39 -0.02 15.65 -12.72
N TYR A 40 0.21 16.72 -12.00
CA TYR A 40 0.33 18.05 -12.58
C TYR A 40 1.79 18.40 -12.89
N ALA A 41 2.01 19.31 -13.82
CA ALA A 41 3.36 19.75 -14.19
C ALA A 41 4.15 20.32 -12.99
N ILE A 42 3.47 20.97 -12.07
CA ILE A 42 4.09 21.48 -10.82
C ILE A 42 4.66 20.37 -9.94
N ASP A 43 4.05 19.19 -9.97
CA ASP A 43 4.51 18.02 -9.20
C ASP A 43 5.84 17.47 -9.73
N LEU A 44 6.20 17.81 -10.96
CA LEU A 44 7.44 17.38 -11.61
C LEU A 44 8.51 18.47 -11.60
N ALA A 45 8.11 19.72 -11.36
CA ALA A 45 9.02 20.87 -11.38
C ALA A 45 10.05 20.80 -10.22
N GLY A 46 11.29 21.17 -10.50
CA GLY A 46 12.36 21.26 -9.51
C GLY A 46 12.93 19.92 -9.02
N LYS A 47 12.67 18.83 -9.74
CA LYS A 47 13.31 17.54 -9.46
C LYS A 47 14.83 17.63 -9.68
N ALA A 48 15.61 17.07 -8.74
CA ALA A 48 17.05 16.98 -8.87
C ALA A 48 17.45 16.15 -10.10
N ALA A 49 18.50 16.59 -10.81
CA ALA A 49 19.02 15.86 -11.98
C ALA A 49 19.51 14.44 -11.60
N LEU A 50 20.14 14.31 -10.44
CA LEU A 50 20.44 13.03 -9.83
C LEU A 50 19.38 12.74 -8.75
N CYS A 51 18.47 11.82 -9.04
CA CYS A 51 17.45 11.34 -8.11
C CYS A 51 17.24 9.83 -8.35
N ARG A 52 17.66 9.02 -7.40
CA ARG A 52 17.51 7.56 -7.43
C ARG A 52 16.93 7.07 -6.10
N PRO A 53 15.60 7.04 -5.96
CA PRO A 53 14.95 6.39 -4.85
C PRO A 53 15.09 4.88 -4.98
N GLY A 54 15.35 4.19 -3.88
CA GLY A 54 15.27 2.73 -3.80
C GLY A 54 13.81 2.26 -3.81
N ALA A 55 13.56 1.10 -4.37
CA ALA A 55 12.24 0.49 -4.31
C ALA A 55 11.91 0.10 -2.86
N VAL A 56 10.71 0.40 -2.41
CA VAL A 56 10.21 0.05 -1.07
C VAL A 56 8.71 -0.23 -1.11
N THR A 57 8.30 -1.25 -0.37
CA THR A 57 6.88 -1.55 -0.15
C THR A 57 6.60 -1.37 1.34
N PRO A 58 5.81 -0.36 1.72
CA PRO A 58 5.38 -0.18 3.10
C PRO A 58 4.60 -1.41 3.59
N LYS A 59 4.76 -1.76 4.88
CA LYS A 59 4.04 -2.88 5.50
C LYS A 59 3.34 -2.38 6.76
N PRO A 60 2.04 -2.59 6.91
CA PRO A 60 1.30 -2.20 8.10
C PRO A 60 1.95 -2.69 9.39
N GLY A 61 2.08 -1.82 10.39
CA GLY A 61 2.66 -2.13 11.70
C GLY A 61 4.17 -2.43 11.71
N ALA A 62 4.85 -2.42 10.55
CA ALA A 62 6.26 -2.74 10.46
C ALA A 62 7.13 -1.53 10.12
N THR A 63 8.42 -1.62 10.45
CA THR A 63 9.43 -0.66 10.01
C THR A 63 10.21 -1.26 8.84
N VAL A 64 10.22 -0.54 7.71
CA VAL A 64 10.93 -0.94 6.49
C VAL A 64 12.02 0.09 6.18
N ALA A 65 13.20 -0.39 5.82
CA ALA A 65 14.30 0.47 5.38
C ALA A 65 14.15 0.82 3.89
N ALA A 66 14.45 2.07 3.56
CA ALA A 66 14.54 2.57 2.20
C ALA A 66 15.84 3.34 2.00
N THR A 67 16.23 3.52 0.75
CA THR A 67 17.42 4.29 0.38
C THR A 67 17.08 5.35 -0.66
N MET A 68 17.88 6.41 -0.71
CA MET A 68 17.74 7.45 -1.71
C MET A 68 19.11 8.03 -2.03
N THR A 69 19.40 8.24 -3.32
CA THR A 69 20.56 9.01 -3.76
C THR A 69 20.08 10.26 -4.46
N VAL A 70 20.60 11.43 -4.07
CA VAL A 70 20.21 12.73 -4.61
C VAL A 70 21.41 13.60 -4.87
N GLY A 71 21.33 14.44 -5.91
CA GLY A 71 22.39 15.40 -6.24
C GLY A 71 22.36 16.63 -5.34
N SER A 72 23.53 17.20 -5.03
CA SER A 72 23.68 18.41 -4.22
C SER A 72 23.45 19.72 -4.99
N ALA A 73 23.30 19.65 -6.32
CA ALA A 73 23.11 20.81 -7.19
C ALA A 73 21.73 21.49 -7.02
N GLY A 74 20.90 20.98 -6.13
CA GLY A 74 19.56 21.49 -5.87
C GLY A 74 18.46 20.59 -6.42
N GLY A 75 17.23 20.90 -6.03
CA GLY A 75 16.05 20.11 -6.37
C GLY A 75 15.73 19.02 -5.35
N TRP A 76 14.55 18.43 -5.51
CA TRP A 76 14.04 17.35 -4.66
C TRP A 76 14.24 16.00 -5.32
N CYS A 77 14.31 14.97 -4.49
CA CYS A 77 14.22 13.58 -4.93
C CYS A 77 13.05 12.91 -4.19
N GLY A 78 12.13 12.31 -4.94
CA GLY A 78 10.90 11.74 -4.42
C GLY A 78 10.91 10.23 -4.38
N LEU A 79 10.45 9.66 -3.28
CA LEU A 79 10.18 8.26 -3.08
C LEU A 79 8.66 8.05 -3.13
N PRO A 80 8.11 7.48 -4.22
CA PRO A 80 6.68 7.18 -4.30
C PRO A 80 6.36 5.89 -3.54
N VAL A 81 5.27 5.91 -2.78
CA VAL A 81 4.70 4.75 -2.08
C VAL A 81 3.19 4.74 -2.21
N GLN A 82 2.59 3.56 -2.12
CA GLN A 82 1.15 3.38 -2.27
C GLN A 82 0.61 2.47 -1.17
N ASP A 83 -0.66 2.67 -0.85
CA ASP A 83 -1.49 1.80 -0.04
C ASP A 83 -2.52 1.15 -0.98
N ASP A 84 -2.25 -0.09 -1.39
CA ASP A 84 -3.09 -0.84 -2.33
C ASP A 84 -3.51 -0.06 -3.60
N GLY A 85 -2.53 0.60 -4.23
CA GLY A 85 -2.73 1.35 -5.47
C GLY A 85 -3.27 2.77 -5.29
N ALA A 86 -3.41 3.25 -4.05
CA ALA A 86 -3.86 4.60 -3.71
C ALA A 86 -2.82 5.34 -2.85
N PRO A 87 -2.91 6.68 -2.72
CA PRO A 87 -2.12 7.39 -1.75
C PRO A 87 -2.50 7.01 -0.32
N PHE A 88 -1.55 7.00 0.60
CA PHE A 88 -1.83 6.96 2.02
C PHE A 88 -2.65 8.19 2.45
N ALA A 89 -3.55 8.02 3.42
CA ALA A 89 -4.38 9.10 3.91
C ALA A 89 -3.56 10.22 4.59
N ALA A 90 -2.44 9.85 5.21
CA ALA A 90 -1.50 10.80 5.81
C ALA A 90 -0.09 10.21 5.92
N GLY A 91 0.91 11.10 5.93
CA GLY A 91 2.30 10.79 6.25
C GLY A 91 2.81 11.72 7.35
N LEU A 92 3.37 11.14 8.39
CA LEU A 92 3.92 11.84 9.54
C LEU A 92 5.45 11.77 9.52
N LEU A 93 6.14 12.91 9.57
CA LEU A 93 7.58 12.94 9.74
C LEU A 93 7.92 12.67 11.21
N THR A 94 8.34 11.43 11.52
CA THR A 94 8.65 10.99 12.89
C THR A 94 10.10 11.25 13.30
N SER A 95 11.02 11.37 12.33
CA SER A 95 12.39 11.80 12.54
C SER A 95 12.82 12.72 11.41
N ARG A 96 13.32 13.91 11.75
CA ARG A 96 13.72 14.92 10.76
C ARG A 96 15.09 14.62 10.17
N ALA A 97 15.27 14.97 8.90
CA ALA A 97 16.57 15.05 8.27
C ALA A 97 17.42 16.19 8.88
N THR A 98 18.71 15.97 9.02
CA THR A 98 19.65 16.98 9.56
C THR A 98 20.12 17.94 8.47
N HIS A 99 20.34 17.40 7.27
CA HIS A 99 20.97 18.12 6.17
C HIS A 99 20.02 18.35 4.98
N GLY A 100 18.70 18.24 5.20
CA GLY A 100 17.71 18.45 4.17
C GLY A 100 16.33 18.78 4.73
N ARG A 101 15.38 18.97 3.83
CA ARG A 101 13.96 19.12 4.14
C ARG A 101 13.20 17.93 3.55
N VAL A 102 12.19 17.47 4.28
CA VAL A 102 11.28 16.41 3.85
C VAL A 102 9.91 17.03 3.65
N TYR A 103 9.28 16.70 2.52
CA TYR A 103 7.91 17.06 2.21
C TYR A 103 7.13 15.81 1.80
N ILE A 104 5.94 15.61 2.37
CA ILE A 104 5.12 14.44 2.14
C ILE A 104 3.79 14.91 1.58
N HIS A 105 3.41 14.42 0.40
CA HIS A 105 2.17 14.83 -0.27
C HIS A 105 1.68 13.75 -1.24
N SER A 106 0.45 13.86 -1.70
CA SER A 106 -0.10 12.98 -2.73
C SER A 106 0.23 13.49 -4.12
N VAL A 107 0.67 12.59 -5.00
CA VAL A 107 0.94 12.87 -6.41
C VAL A 107 0.36 11.74 -7.23
N GLY A 108 -0.66 12.01 -8.01
CA GLY A 108 -1.41 10.97 -8.70
C GLY A 108 -1.93 9.92 -7.73
N ALA A 109 -1.71 8.65 -8.03
CA ALA A 109 -2.12 7.52 -7.19
C ALA A 109 -1.10 7.14 -6.09
N ALA A 110 -0.14 8.02 -5.77
CA ALA A 110 0.91 7.73 -4.79
C ALA A 110 1.03 8.83 -3.74
N THR A 111 1.47 8.45 -2.53
CA THR A 111 2.10 9.37 -1.59
C THR A 111 3.57 9.49 -1.99
N ARG A 112 4.03 10.71 -2.23
CA ARG A 112 5.43 10.99 -2.54
C ARG A 112 6.12 11.63 -1.34
N ILE A 113 7.27 11.07 -0.99
CA ILE A 113 8.12 11.54 0.10
C ILE A 113 9.33 12.21 -0.55
N ASP A 114 9.33 13.52 -0.62
CA ASP A 114 10.36 14.32 -1.25
C ASP A 114 11.43 14.72 -0.22
N TYR A 115 12.69 14.53 -0.57
CA TYR A 115 13.83 15.02 0.17
C TYR A 115 14.58 16.06 -0.67
N THR A 116 14.84 17.23 -0.10
CA THR A 116 15.64 18.31 -0.72
C THR A 116 16.84 18.57 0.16
N PRO A 117 18.07 18.32 -0.31
CA PRO A 117 19.28 18.60 0.48
C PRO A 117 19.47 20.09 0.71
N LYS A 118 20.15 20.46 1.79
CA LYS A 118 20.64 21.83 1.99
C LYS A 118 21.63 22.15 0.87
N PRO A 119 21.64 23.39 0.35
CA PRO A 119 22.58 23.79 -0.68
C PRO A 119 24.03 23.51 -0.30
N GLY A 120 24.77 22.89 -1.20
CA GLY A 120 26.19 22.57 -1.03
C GLY A 120 26.49 21.39 -0.10
N TYR A 121 25.50 20.78 0.53
CA TYR A 121 25.74 19.60 1.36
C TYR A 121 26.04 18.37 0.50
N VAL A 122 27.06 17.62 0.88
CA VAL A 122 27.40 16.31 0.33
C VAL A 122 27.67 15.37 1.50
N GLY A 123 27.10 14.17 1.47
CA GLY A 123 27.27 13.20 2.55
C GLY A 123 25.97 12.44 2.87
N PRO A 124 25.97 11.64 3.96
CA PRO A 124 24.83 10.89 4.40
C PRO A 124 23.82 11.74 5.18
N ASP A 125 22.55 11.43 5.04
CA ASP A 125 21.47 11.95 5.89
C ASP A 125 20.46 10.84 6.17
N ARG A 126 19.55 11.06 7.10
CA ARG A 126 18.53 10.08 7.47
C ARG A 126 17.28 10.78 7.99
N PHE A 127 16.14 10.19 7.68
CA PHE A 127 14.85 10.61 8.26
C PHE A 127 13.90 9.42 8.36
N ALA A 128 12.80 9.58 9.09
CA ALA A 128 11.79 8.54 9.21
C ALA A 128 10.38 9.12 9.07
N VAL A 129 9.50 8.35 8.45
CA VAL A 129 8.08 8.65 8.28
C VAL A 129 7.21 7.51 8.76
N GLU A 130 6.02 7.85 9.26
CA GLU A 130 4.95 6.91 9.52
C GLU A 130 3.78 7.20 8.58
N LEU A 131 3.28 6.18 7.89
CA LEU A 131 2.21 6.26 6.90
C LEU A 131 0.90 5.72 7.49
N LEU A 132 -0.20 6.43 7.28
CA LEU A 132 -1.52 6.11 7.79
C LEU A 132 -2.53 5.88 6.65
N PRO A 133 -3.46 4.93 6.80
CA PRO A 133 -3.66 4.01 7.93
C PRO A 133 -2.56 2.93 7.98
N GLY A 134 -2.64 2.04 8.97
CA GLY A 134 -1.75 0.87 9.05
C GLY A 134 -0.44 1.11 9.78
N LYS A 135 -0.06 2.36 10.09
CA LYS A 135 1.17 2.70 10.85
C LYS A 135 2.43 2.06 10.27
N ALA A 136 2.54 2.03 8.94
CA ALA A 136 3.73 1.57 8.25
C ALA A 136 4.86 2.60 8.46
N LYS A 137 5.99 2.17 9.01
CA LYS A 137 7.14 3.05 9.25
C LYS A 137 8.20 2.84 8.19
N LEU A 138 8.72 3.93 7.64
CA LEU A 138 9.85 3.92 6.74
C LEU A 138 11.02 4.66 7.39
N THR A 139 12.20 4.02 7.39
CA THR A 139 13.46 4.67 7.72
C THR A 139 14.25 4.85 6.43
N ILE A 140 14.46 6.09 6.02
CA ILE A 140 15.09 6.43 4.75
C ILE A 140 16.52 6.89 4.99
N SER A 141 17.47 6.15 4.42
CA SER A 141 18.89 6.55 4.38
C SER A 141 19.15 7.27 3.08
N VAL A 142 19.64 8.52 3.17
CA VAL A 142 19.93 9.37 2.02
C VAL A 142 21.43 9.48 1.81
N THR A 143 21.87 9.43 0.56
CA THR A 143 23.23 9.77 0.15
C THR A 143 23.17 10.96 -0.79
N VAL A 144 23.69 12.10 -0.34
CA VAL A 144 23.79 13.31 -1.17
C VAL A 144 25.16 13.30 -1.87
N ARG A 145 25.13 13.43 -3.19
CA ARG A 145 26.33 13.41 -4.05
C ARG A 145 26.50 14.72 -4.82
N PRO A 146 27.73 15.06 -5.24
CA PRO A 146 27.95 16.19 -6.15
C PRO A 146 27.18 16.05 -7.45
#